data_bf66621b5c284d816b930b83dfb3a16a
#
_entry.id   bf66621b5c284d816b930b83dfb3a16a
#
_cell.length_a   1.000
_cell.length_b   1.000
_cell.length_c   1.000
_cell.angle_alpha   90.00
_cell.angle_beta   90.00
_cell.angle_gamma   90.00
#
_symmetry.space_group_name_H-M   'P 1'
#
loop_
_entity.id
_entity.type
_entity.pdbx_description
1 polymer ?
#
loop_
_entity_poly.entity_id
_entity_poly.type
_entity_poly.pdbx_seq_one_letter_code
_entity_poly.pdbx_strand_id
1 'polypeptide(L)'
;PRGFVWFFSFLAYFSKLESESEYPLVLLLDEPGLNLHATAQNDLLRFIDERLAPKHQVIFTTHSPFMINPHNIKRVRTVVDDRTCGTTISDDVLRTDKESTFPLHAALGIELTQTLFVGPHVLLVEGPSDVIFLQFLSEQLRQAGKEFLDERWTLVPGGGITKLPAFLSLFGANNLTVACLSDSSVENRRIFAELKKTGKLYNTSLVQVGDALDTTEADIEDLLPESLYIELVNEAYAGQVSKNPLKVSDLPDGDRITKRVESVFSARNINNGHLNHFAPAGALLRRDTTSGLTESILCRAEKLIKEINSLLK
;
A
#
# COMPACT_ATOMS: atom_id res chain seq x y z
N PRO A 1 5.37 -34.15 1.87
CA PRO A 1 4.32 -33.11 1.82
C PRO A 1 3.97 -32.80 0.35
N ARG A 2 2.68 -32.75 0.01
CA ARG A 2 2.21 -32.58 -1.39
C ARG A 2 2.75 -31.28 -2.03
N GLY A 3 2.84 -30.20 -1.28
CA GLY A 3 3.37 -28.94 -1.76
C GLY A 3 4.84 -28.99 -2.16
N PHE A 4 5.68 -29.71 -1.41
CA PHE A 4 7.09 -29.91 -1.75
C PHE A 4 7.24 -30.67 -3.07
N VAL A 5 6.48 -31.75 -3.26
CA VAL A 5 6.52 -32.57 -4.49
C VAL A 5 6.09 -31.70 -5.68
N TRP A 6 5.02 -30.90 -5.52
CA TRP A 6 4.56 -30.00 -6.56
C TRP A 6 5.65 -28.98 -6.94
N PHE A 7 6.21 -28.27 -5.95
CA PHE A 7 7.21 -27.24 -6.19
C PHE A 7 8.49 -27.83 -6.87
N PHE A 8 8.96 -28.97 -6.38
CA PHE A 8 10.12 -29.63 -6.97
C PHE A 8 9.83 -30.09 -8.41
N SER A 9 8.65 -30.66 -8.67
CA SER A 9 8.24 -31.06 -10.01
C SER A 9 8.15 -29.89 -10.97
N PHE A 10 7.61 -28.76 -10.48
CA PHE A 10 7.55 -27.51 -11.24
C PHE A 10 8.96 -27.02 -11.60
N LEU A 11 9.87 -26.95 -10.64
CA LEU A 11 11.26 -26.54 -10.89
C LEU A 11 11.98 -27.46 -11.89
N ALA A 12 11.84 -28.76 -11.73
CA ALA A 12 12.47 -29.74 -12.62
C ALA A 12 11.94 -29.64 -14.06
N TYR A 13 10.61 -29.50 -14.19
CA TYR A 13 9.97 -29.36 -15.51
C TYR A 13 10.37 -28.02 -16.17
N PHE A 14 10.36 -26.94 -15.41
CA PHE A 14 10.76 -25.63 -15.92
C PHE A 14 12.24 -25.60 -16.33
N SER A 15 13.15 -26.13 -15.51
CA SER A 15 14.58 -26.22 -15.86
C SER A 15 14.81 -27.01 -17.16
N LYS A 16 14.01 -28.04 -17.38
CA LYS A 16 14.05 -28.80 -18.65
C LYS A 16 13.59 -27.91 -19.82
N LEU A 17 12.43 -27.26 -19.70
CA LEU A 17 11.92 -26.36 -20.75
C LEU A 17 12.91 -25.24 -21.08
N GLU A 18 13.53 -24.62 -20.05
CA GLU A 18 14.52 -23.56 -20.22
C GLU A 18 15.76 -24.07 -20.96
N SER A 19 16.18 -25.33 -20.70
CA SER A 19 17.33 -25.92 -21.38
C SER A 19 17.05 -26.31 -22.84
N GLU A 20 15.80 -26.55 -23.19
CA GLU A 20 15.36 -26.95 -24.53
C GLU A 20 14.96 -25.76 -25.40
N SER A 21 14.76 -24.53 -24.80
CA SER A 21 14.28 -23.36 -25.50
C SER A 21 15.40 -22.33 -25.71
N GLU A 22 15.61 -21.95 -26.96
CA GLU A 22 16.54 -20.85 -27.33
C GLU A 22 15.90 -19.46 -27.21
N TYR A 23 14.58 -19.37 -26.99
CA TYR A 23 13.82 -18.12 -26.99
C TYR A 23 13.11 -17.89 -25.65
N PRO A 24 12.80 -16.61 -25.31
CA PRO A 24 11.94 -16.33 -24.17
C PRO A 24 10.59 -17.03 -24.28
N LEU A 25 10.15 -17.62 -23.17
CA LEU A 25 8.90 -18.36 -23.10
C LEU A 25 7.76 -17.44 -22.59
N VAL A 26 6.53 -17.77 -22.95
CA VAL A 26 5.32 -17.28 -22.29
C VAL A 26 4.80 -18.41 -21.41
N LEU A 27 4.87 -18.21 -20.09
CA LEU A 27 4.45 -19.19 -19.09
C LEU A 27 3.03 -18.84 -18.63
N LEU A 28 2.11 -19.78 -18.83
CA LEU A 28 0.73 -19.67 -18.34
C LEU A 28 0.55 -20.66 -17.19
N LEU A 29 0.35 -20.14 -15.98
CA LEU A 29 0.25 -20.94 -14.77
C LEU A 29 -1.14 -20.76 -14.16
N ASP A 30 -1.89 -21.83 -14.06
CA ASP A 30 -3.20 -21.83 -13.43
C ASP A 30 -3.07 -22.26 -11.97
N GLU A 31 -3.47 -21.35 -11.05
CA GLU A 31 -3.39 -21.52 -9.59
C GLU A 31 -2.04 -22.09 -9.09
N PRO A 32 -0.89 -21.53 -9.51
CA PRO A 32 0.39 -22.01 -9.03
C PRO A 32 0.48 -21.83 -7.52
N GLY A 33 0.90 -22.88 -6.83
CA GLY A 33 1.06 -22.83 -5.38
C GLY A 33 -0.21 -23.12 -4.57
N LEU A 34 -1.31 -23.55 -5.17
CA LEU A 34 -2.55 -23.92 -4.47
C LEU A 34 -2.31 -24.92 -3.31
N ASN A 35 -1.33 -25.82 -3.45
CA ASN A 35 -0.97 -26.80 -2.43
C ASN A 35 0.16 -26.36 -1.51
N LEU A 36 0.62 -25.11 -1.62
CA LEU A 36 1.65 -24.54 -0.79
C LEU A 36 1.02 -23.79 0.37
N HIS A 37 1.67 -23.81 1.54
CA HIS A 37 1.33 -22.92 2.63
C HIS A 37 1.89 -21.51 2.36
N ALA A 38 1.37 -20.52 3.07
CA ALA A 38 1.61 -19.10 2.84
C ALA A 38 3.09 -18.71 2.59
N THR A 39 4.01 -19.14 3.46
CA THR A 39 5.44 -18.85 3.32
C THR A 39 6.02 -19.42 2.03
N ALA A 40 5.63 -20.64 1.65
CA ALA A 40 6.10 -21.27 0.43
C ALA A 40 5.48 -20.65 -0.85
N GLN A 41 4.29 -20.04 -0.74
CA GLN A 41 3.70 -19.26 -1.82
C GLN A 41 4.48 -17.95 -2.05
N ASN A 42 4.91 -17.26 -0.98
CA ASN A 42 5.79 -16.11 -1.10
C ASN A 42 7.16 -16.48 -1.71
N ASP A 43 7.72 -17.62 -1.33
CA ASP A 43 8.96 -18.12 -1.95
C ASP A 43 8.78 -18.43 -3.45
N LEU A 44 7.63 -18.98 -3.83
CA LEU A 44 7.27 -19.20 -5.23
C LEU A 44 7.12 -17.85 -5.98
N LEU A 45 6.44 -16.88 -5.39
CA LEU A 45 6.27 -15.56 -5.99
C LEU A 45 7.62 -14.87 -6.19
N ARG A 46 8.49 -14.90 -5.18
CA ARG A 46 9.86 -14.39 -5.30
C ARG A 46 10.65 -15.12 -6.40
N PHE A 47 10.54 -16.43 -6.50
CA PHE A 47 11.17 -17.22 -7.57
C PHE A 47 10.66 -16.77 -8.95
N ILE A 48 9.34 -16.56 -9.09
CA ILE A 48 8.75 -16.03 -10.34
C ILE A 48 9.35 -14.66 -10.67
N ASP A 49 9.37 -13.72 -9.70
CA ASP A 49 9.83 -12.34 -9.93
C ASP A 49 11.34 -12.24 -10.22
N GLU A 50 12.18 -12.99 -9.48
CA GLU A 50 13.64 -12.87 -9.57
C GLU A 50 14.28 -13.77 -10.63
N ARG A 51 13.67 -14.92 -10.92
CA ARG A 51 14.30 -15.92 -11.78
C ARG A 51 13.59 -16.12 -13.12
N LEU A 52 12.26 -16.07 -13.15
CA LEU A 52 11.48 -16.31 -14.36
C LEU A 52 11.18 -15.02 -15.11
N ALA A 53 10.63 -14.01 -14.45
CA ALA A 53 10.17 -12.78 -15.08
C ALA A 53 11.27 -11.97 -15.79
N PRO A 54 12.55 -12.00 -15.38
CA PRO A 54 13.61 -11.32 -16.14
C PRO A 54 13.89 -11.91 -17.52
N LYS A 55 13.55 -13.19 -17.74
CA LYS A 55 13.85 -13.91 -18.99
C LYS A 55 12.58 -14.26 -19.79
N HIS A 56 11.45 -14.37 -19.11
CA HIS A 56 10.23 -14.94 -19.66
C HIS A 56 9.04 -14.06 -19.32
N GLN A 57 7.96 -14.13 -20.10
CA GLN A 57 6.69 -13.55 -19.73
C GLN A 57 5.92 -14.58 -18.88
N VAL A 58 5.54 -14.19 -17.65
CA VAL A 58 4.78 -15.06 -16.75
C VAL A 58 3.41 -14.46 -16.50
N ILE A 59 2.38 -15.24 -16.76
CA ILE A 59 0.98 -14.92 -16.45
C ILE A 59 0.45 -16.06 -15.59
N PHE A 60 -0.12 -15.72 -14.43
CA PHE A 60 -0.71 -16.74 -13.56
C PHE A 60 -2.04 -16.28 -12.98
N THR A 61 -2.93 -17.24 -12.72
CA THR A 61 -4.17 -17.03 -11.98
C THR A 61 -3.96 -17.37 -10.52
N THR A 62 -4.67 -16.70 -9.62
CA THR A 62 -4.67 -17.05 -8.21
C THR A 62 -5.87 -16.50 -7.46
N HIS A 63 -6.37 -17.28 -6.50
CA HIS A 63 -7.27 -16.82 -5.45
C HIS A 63 -6.53 -16.55 -4.13
N SER A 64 -5.21 -16.84 -4.09
CA SER A 64 -4.43 -16.66 -2.88
C SER A 64 -3.85 -15.25 -2.82
N PRO A 65 -4.14 -14.50 -1.76
CA PRO A 65 -3.54 -13.20 -1.52
C PRO A 65 -2.02 -13.25 -1.36
N PHE A 66 -1.46 -14.40 -0.95
CA PHE A 66 -0.03 -14.63 -0.79
C PHE A 66 0.75 -14.74 -2.12
N MET A 67 0.03 -14.87 -3.21
CA MET A 67 0.57 -14.88 -4.56
C MET A 67 0.46 -13.51 -5.25
N ILE A 68 0.08 -12.44 -4.51
CA ILE A 68 0.04 -11.07 -4.99
C ILE A 68 1.20 -10.30 -4.37
N ASN A 69 2.06 -9.71 -5.22
CA ASN A 69 3.10 -8.81 -4.75
C ASN A 69 2.51 -7.39 -4.58
N PRO A 70 2.35 -6.90 -3.35
CA PRO A 70 1.73 -5.60 -3.08
C PRO A 70 2.57 -4.42 -3.59
N HIS A 71 3.89 -4.60 -3.74
CA HIS A 71 4.76 -3.59 -4.33
C HIS A 71 4.59 -3.49 -5.87
N ASN A 72 3.97 -4.49 -6.50
CA ASN A 72 3.78 -4.58 -7.95
C ASN A 72 2.30 -4.74 -8.36
N ILE A 73 1.39 -4.08 -7.66
CA ILE A 73 -0.07 -4.15 -7.89
C ILE A 73 -0.45 -3.80 -9.35
N LYS A 74 0.32 -2.97 -10.03
CA LYS A 74 0.13 -2.64 -11.46
C LYS A 74 0.08 -3.87 -12.37
N ARG A 75 0.67 -4.98 -11.98
CA ARG A 75 0.66 -6.25 -12.74
C ARG A 75 -0.62 -7.06 -12.54
N VAL A 76 -1.39 -6.74 -11.51
CA VAL A 76 -2.61 -7.49 -11.17
C VAL A 76 -3.74 -7.11 -12.13
N ARG A 77 -4.54 -8.09 -12.49
CA ARG A 77 -5.80 -7.93 -13.22
C ARG A 77 -6.90 -8.66 -12.47
N THR A 78 -8.03 -8.01 -12.29
CA THR A 78 -9.21 -8.67 -11.75
C THR A 78 -9.99 -9.33 -12.87
N VAL A 79 -10.44 -10.57 -12.62
CA VAL A 79 -11.28 -11.33 -13.54
C VAL A 79 -12.62 -11.52 -12.86
N VAL A 80 -13.67 -11.04 -13.51
CA VAL A 80 -15.04 -11.12 -13.00
C VAL A 80 -15.88 -11.90 -14.02
N ASP A 81 -16.60 -12.91 -13.53
CA ASP A 81 -17.59 -13.62 -14.33
C ASP A 81 -18.96 -12.97 -14.12
N ASP A 82 -19.41 -12.22 -15.10
CA ASP A 82 -20.73 -11.58 -15.10
C ASP A 82 -21.70 -12.38 -15.97
N ARG A 83 -22.85 -12.72 -15.38
CA ARG A 83 -23.86 -13.55 -16.06
C ARG A 83 -24.46 -12.88 -17.30
N THR A 84 -24.37 -11.57 -17.42
CA THR A 84 -24.94 -10.78 -18.52
C THR A 84 -23.91 -10.44 -19.59
N CYS A 85 -22.67 -10.12 -19.19
CA CYS A 85 -21.60 -9.65 -20.06
C CYS A 85 -20.53 -10.73 -20.33
N GLY A 86 -20.58 -11.87 -19.63
CA GLY A 86 -19.55 -12.89 -19.66
C GLY A 86 -18.33 -12.50 -18.80
N THR A 87 -17.22 -13.22 -18.99
CA THR A 87 -15.99 -12.97 -18.24
C THR A 87 -15.33 -11.68 -18.70
N THR A 88 -15.07 -10.77 -17.77
CA THR A 88 -14.38 -9.51 -18.01
C THR A 88 -13.07 -9.43 -17.25
N ILE A 89 -12.06 -8.81 -17.86
CA ILE A 89 -10.75 -8.56 -17.23
C ILE A 89 -10.59 -7.05 -17.07
N SER A 90 -10.23 -6.60 -15.87
CA SER A 90 -10.01 -5.20 -15.56
C SER A 90 -8.63 -4.97 -14.95
N ASP A 91 -7.98 -3.88 -15.36
CA ASP A 91 -6.79 -3.33 -14.70
C ASP A 91 -7.15 -2.40 -13.53
N ASP A 92 -8.42 -2.04 -13.41
CA ASP A 92 -8.94 -1.28 -12.28
C ASP A 92 -9.14 -2.19 -11.07
N VAL A 93 -8.03 -2.57 -10.46
CA VAL A 93 -7.94 -3.48 -9.31
C VAL A 93 -8.63 -2.93 -8.06
N LEU A 94 -9.05 -1.66 -8.09
CA LEU A 94 -9.56 -0.92 -6.94
C LEU A 94 -11.02 -0.50 -7.11
N ARG A 95 -11.69 -0.95 -8.18
CA ARG A 95 -13.12 -0.74 -8.35
C ARG A 95 -13.90 -1.40 -7.21
N THR A 96 -14.88 -0.66 -6.72
CA THR A 96 -15.63 -0.87 -5.48
C THR A 96 -16.65 -2.02 -5.51
N ASP A 97 -16.49 -3.04 -6.33
CA ASP A 97 -17.31 -4.25 -6.24
C ASP A 97 -16.79 -5.15 -5.14
N LYS A 98 -17.56 -5.22 -4.06
CA LYS A 98 -17.19 -5.86 -2.79
C LYS A 98 -16.76 -7.34 -2.92
N GLU A 99 -17.15 -8.02 -3.98
CA GLU A 99 -16.84 -9.45 -4.16
C GLU A 99 -15.54 -9.69 -4.94
N SER A 100 -15.20 -8.84 -5.92
CA SER A 100 -14.00 -9.02 -6.76
C SER A 100 -12.73 -8.35 -6.22
N THR A 101 -12.87 -7.35 -5.35
CA THR A 101 -11.75 -6.65 -4.71
C THR A 101 -11.35 -7.26 -3.36
N PHE A 102 -12.16 -8.19 -2.82
CA PHE A 102 -11.85 -8.86 -1.56
C PHE A 102 -10.47 -9.56 -1.57
N PRO A 103 -10.05 -10.29 -2.62
CA PRO A 103 -8.72 -10.90 -2.63
C PRO A 103 -7.58 -9.87 -2.61
N LEU A 104 -7.76 -8.70 -3.20
CA LEU A 104 -6.76 -7.65 -3.17
C LEU A 104 -6.76 -6.89 -1.84
N HIS A 105 -7.94 -6.55 -1.30
CA HIS A 105 -8.05 -6.02 0.05
C HIS A 105 -7.57 -7.02 1.09
N ALA A 106 -7.80 -8.31 0.84
CA ALA A 106 -7.23 -9.37 1.65
C ALA A 106 -5.73 -9.49 1.45
N ALA A 107 -5.17 -9.36 0.24
CA ALA A 107 -3.74 -9.38 0.00
C ALA A 107 -3.05 -8.19 0.68
N LEU A 108 -3.60 -6.98 0.52
CA LEU A 108 -3.15 -5.81 1.25
C LEU A 108 -3.38 -5.96 2.76
N GLY A 109 -4.42 -6.64 3.19
CA GLY A 109 -4.77 -6.89 4.58
C GLY A 109 -4.16 -8.17 5.17
N ILE A 110 -3.76 -9.16 4.36
CA ILE A 110 -3.12 -10.41 4.78
C ILE A 110 -1.60 -10.27 4.78
N GLU A 111 -1.02 -9.42 3.97
CA GLU A 111 0.32 -8.92 4.24
C GLU A 111 0.39 -8.37 5.66
N LEU A 112 -0.68 -7.71 6.13
CA LEU A 112 -0.93 -7.38 7.54
C LEU A 112 -0.76 -8.56 8.50
N THR A 113 -1.34 -9.70 8.22
CA THR A 113 -1.27 -10.87 9.12
C THR A 113 -0.02 -11.70 8.91
N GLN A 114 0.56 -11.72 7.71
CA GLN A 114 1.83 -12.44 7.46
C GLN A 114 3.04 -11.71 7.97
N THR A 115 3.10 -10.40 7.80
CA THR A 115 4.18 -9.57 8.34
C THR A 115 4.12 -9.48 9.86
N LEU A 116 2.97 -9.69 10.49
CA LEU A 116 2.85 -9.95 11.93
C LEU A 116 3.66 -11.20 12.39
N PHE A 117 3.93 -12.12 11.49
CA PHE A 117 4.67 -13.36 11.80
C PHE A 117 6.10 -13.37 11.23
N VAL A 118 6.50 -12.42 10.42
CA VAL A 118 7.76 -12.49 9.64
C VAL A 118 8.73 -11.34 9.94
N GLY A 119 8.27 -10.16 10.35
CA GLY A 119 9.15 -9.01 10.56
C GLY A 119 9.33 -8.62 12.04
N PRO A 120 10.57 -8.38 12.52
CA PRO A 120 10.81 -7.91 13.88
C PRO A 120 10.45 -6.43 14.08
N HIS A 121 10.24 -5.67 12.98
CA HIS A 121 9.97 -4.24 13.01
C HIS A 121 8.68 -3.92 12.26
N VAL A 122 7.69 -3.41 12.97
CA VAL A 122 6.35 -3.11 12.43
C VAL A 122 6.09 -1.62 12.48
N LEU A 123 5.75 -1.03 11.34
CA LEU A 123 5.24 0.33 11.24
C LEU A 123 3.74 0.28 10.97
N LEU A 124 2.95 0.54 11.99
CA LEU A 124 1.50 0.70 11.87
C LEU A 124 1.17 2.04 11.25
N VAL A 125 0.38 2.03 10.19
CA VAL A 125 -0.17 3.23 9.53
C VAL A 125 -1.70 3.22 9.62
N GLU A 126 -2.36 4.34 9.37
CA GLU A 126 -3.82 4.41 9.57
C GLU A 126 -4.60 3.57 8.56
N GLY A 127 -4.22 3.68 7.28
CA GLY A 127 -4.93 2.99 6.21
C GLY A 127 -4.05 2.51 5.06
N PRO A 128 -4.64 1.80 4.08
CA PRO A 128 -3.92 1.36 2.88
C PRO A 128 -3.40 2.51 2.01
N SER A 129 -4.08 3.67 2.01
CA SER A 129 -3.60 4.90 1.35
C SER A 129 -2.23 5.32 1.85
N ASP A 130 -2.02 5.26 3.17
CA ASP A 130 -0.78 5.68 3.79
C ASP A 130 0.39 4.79 3.38
N VAL A 131 0.14 3.47 3.25
CA VAL A 131 1.14 2.54 2.71
C VAL A 131 1.58 2.97 1.32
N ILE A 132 0.63 3.29 0.44
CA ILE A 132 0.91 3.66 -0.95
C ILE A 132 1.67 4.98 -1.01
N PHE A 133 1.22 6.01 -0.29
CA PHE A 133 1.88 7.31 -0.29
C PHE A 133 3.27 7.24 0.35
N LEU A 134 3.43 6.51 1.45
CA LEU A 134 4.73 6.35 2.11
C LEU A 134 5.72 5.59 1.22
N GLN A 135 5.29 4.53 0.55
CA GLN A 135 6.12 3.80 -0.42
C GLN A 135 6.51 4.68 -1.60
N PHE A 136 5.57 5.47 -2.14
CA PHE A 136 5.86 6.42 -3.21
C PHE A 136 6.91 7.45 -2.79
N LEU A 137 6.73 8.08 -1.63
CA LEU A 137 7.68 9.08 -1.11
C LEU A 137 9.06 8.45 -0.87
N SER A 138 9.10 7.24 -0.31
CA SER A 138 10.33 6.46 -0.10
C SER A 138 11.07 6.20 -1.41
N GLU A 139 10.36 5.81 -2.46
CA GLU A 139 10.96 5.56 -3.78
C GLU A 139 11.48 6.85 -4.42
N GLN A 140 10.75 7.97 -4.29
CA GLN A 140 11.23 9.27 -4.78
C GLN A 140 12.52 9.72 -4.05
N LEU A 141 12.61 9.47 -2.75
CA LEU A 141 13.81 9.74 -1.97
C LEU A 141 14.98 8.85 -2.40
N ARG A 142 14.75 7.55 -2.64
CA ARG A 142 15.75 6.62 -3.15
C ARG A 142 16.30 7.10 -4.49
N GLN A 143 15.45 7.51 -5.42
CA GLN A 143 15.84 8.04 -6.72
C GLN A 143 16.64 9.35 -6.63
N ALA A 144 16.35 10.17 -5.62
CA ALA A 144 17.06 11.40 -5.32
C ALA A 144 18.37 11.19 -4.53
N GLY A 145 18.74 9.94 -4.20
CA GLY A 145 19.94 9.63 -3.40
C GLY A 145 19.83 10.09 -1.93
N LYS A 146 18.62 10.24 -1.41
CA LYS A 146 18.33 10.63 -0.03
C LYS A 146 17.99 9.42 0.84
N GLU A 147 17.84 9.65 2.15
CA GLU A 147 17.41 8.59 3.06
C GLU A 147 15.96 8.19 2.78
N PHE A 148 15.75 6.93 2.52
CA PHE A 148 14.45 6.32 2.23
C PHE A 148 14.06 5.34 3.35
N LEU A 149 12.81 4.88 3.34
CA LEU A 149 12.29 3.97 4.36
C LEU A 149 13.10 2.67 4.36
N ASP A 150 13.63 2.31 5.54
CA ASP A 150 14.44 1.09 5.72
C ASP A 150 13.60 -0.15 5.42
N GLU A 151 14.13 -1.06 4.61
CA GLU A 151 13.45 -2.28 4.15
C GLU A 151 13.12 -3.27 5.29
N ARG A 152 13.70 -3.07 6.48
CA ARG A 152 13.35 -3.84 7.68
C ARG A 152 11.96 -3.48 8.22
N TRP A 153 11.41 -2.32 7.87
CA TRP A 153 10.06 -1.95 8.27
C TRP A 153 9.01 -2.72 7.48
N THR A 154 8.13 -3.35 8.23
CA THR A 154 6.90 -3.93 7.73
C THR A 154 5.76 -2.95 7.90
N LEU A 155 5.20 -2.46 6.80
CA LEU A 155 4.08 -1.52 6.81
C LEU A 155 2.76 -2.27 7.03
N VAL A 156 2.00 -1.83 8.06
CA VAL A 156 0.76 -2.49 8.46
C VAL A 156 -0.36 -1.45 8.63
N PRO A 157 -1.40 -1.41 7.76
CA PRO A 157 -2.58 -0.55 7.98
C PRO A 157 -3.37 -1.02 9.22
N GLY A 158 -3.31 -0.25 10.29
CA GLY A 158 -3.88 -0.59 11.61
C GLY A 158 -5.32 -0.11 11.82
N GLY A 159 -5.85 0.72 10.92
CA GLY A 159 -7.20 1.29 11.05
C GLY A 159 -7.34 2.39 12.10
N GLY A 160 -6.26 3.14 12.31
CA GLY A 160 -6.21 4.31 13.18
C GLY A 160 -5.77 4.04 14.63
N ILE A 161 -5.39 5.11 15.31
CA ILE A 161 -4.78 5.09 16.65
C ILE A 161 -5.68 4.42 17.72
N THR A 162 -6.99 4.47 17.55
CA THR A 162 -7.96 3.86 18.48
C THR A 162 -7.91 2.33 18.49
N LYS A 163 -7.46 1.71 17.37
CA LYS A 163 -7.31 0.26 17.26
C LYS A 163 -5.93 -0.24 17.69
N LEU A 164 -5.00 0.67 17.94
CA LEU A 164 -3.63 0.37 18.35
C LEU A 164 -3.54 -0.59 19.54
N PRO A 165 -4.33 -0.47 20.65
CA PRO A 165 -4.28 -1.41 21.76
C PRO A 165 -4.67 -2.84 21.37
N ALA A 166 -5.64 -3.01 20.48
CA ALA A 166 -6.06 -4.33 20.01
C ALA A 166 -4.92 -4.98 19.18
N PHE A 167 -4.27 -4.20 18.34
CA PHE A 167 -3.09 -4.64 17.60
C PHE A 167 -1.96 -5.05 18.53
N LEU A 168 -1.60 -4.20 19.48
CA LEU A 168 -0.49 -4.48 20.41
C LEU A 168 -0.74 -5.69 21.29
N SER A 169 -2.00 -6.00 21.61
CA SER A 169 -2.35 -7.21 22.35
C SER A 169 -2.04 -8.50 21.57
N LEU A 170 -2.09 -8.43 20.23
CA LEU A 170 -1.72 -9.54 19.35
C LEU A 170 -0.19 -9.73 19.27
N PHE A 171 0.57 -8.64 19.47
CA PHE A 171 2.04 -8.65 19.42
C PHE A 171 2.71 -8.85 20.76
N GLY A 172 2.00 -8.70 21.86
CA GLY A 172 2.55 -8.63 23.24
C GLY A 172 3.32 -9.86 23.74
N ALA A 173 3.38 -10.94 22.95
CA ALA A 173 4.16 -12.12 23.24
C ALA A 173 5.52 -12.18 22.51
N ASN A 174 5.79 -11.25 21.57
CA ASN A 174 6.97 -11.25 20.73
C ASN A 174 7.79 -9.98 20.97
N ASN A 175 9.13 -10.11 20.98
CA ASN A 175 10.08 -8.98 21.09
C ASN A 175 10.07 -8.14 19.79
N LEU A 176 8.92 -7.53 19.43
CA LEU A 176 8.77 -6.73 18.24
C LEU A 176 9.02 -5.25 18.54
N THR A 177 9.68 -4.56 17.63
CA THR A 177 9.72 -3.10 17.58
C THR A 177 8.47 -2.63 16.85
N VAL A 178 7.59 -1.93 17.55
CA VAL A 178 6.37 -1.37 16.94
C VAL A 178 6.45 0.15 16.95
N ALA A 179 6.30 0.75 15.79
CA ALA A 179 6.07 2.18 15.62
C ALA A 179 4.68 2.41 15.03
N CYS A 180 4.08 3.54 15.34
CA CYS A 180 2.82 3.98 14.75
C CYS A 180 3.05 5.31 14.04
N LEU A 181 2.76 5.35 12.75
CA LEU A 181 2.62 6.59 11.99
C LEU A 181 1.14 6.94 11.95
N SER A 182 0.79 8.11 12.45
CA SER A 182 -0.58 8.61 12.41
C SER A 182 -0.66 9.98 11.80
N ASP A 183 -1.84 10.30 11.28
CA ASP A 183 -2.22 11.66 10.97
C ASP A 183 -2.05 12.54 12.21
N SER A 184 -1.66 13.79 11.98
CA SER A 184 -1.52 14.74 13.06
C SER A 184 -2.85 15.38 13.40
N SER A 185 -3.23 15.23 14.65
CA SER A 185 -4.32 15.98 15.25
C SER A 185 -4.10 16.09 16.76
N VAL A 186 -4.67 17.12 17.35
CA VAL A 186 -4.66 17.31 18.83
C VAL A 186 -5.31 16.10 19.51
N GLU A 187 -6.35 15.54 18.91
CA GLU A 187 -7.06 14.39 19.46
C GLU A 187 -6.22 13.12 19.43
N ASN A 188 -5.55 12.83 18.33
CA ASN A 188 -4.66 11.65 18.22
C ASN A 188 -3.52 11.72 19.24
N ARG A 189 -2.93 12.89 19.46
CA ARG A 189 -1.91 13.11 20.50
C ARG A 189 -2.46 12.80 21.90
N ARG A 190 -3.67 13.27 22.20
CA ARG A 190 -4.33 13.01 23.48
C ARG A 190 -4.61 11.53 23.69
N ILE A 191 -5.20 10.87 22.70
CA ILE A 191 -5.50 9.42 22.75
C ILE A 191 -4.20 8.63 23.00
N PHE A 192 -3.14 8.91 22.25
CA PHE A 192 -1.86 8.23 22.42
C PHE A 192 -1.27 8.44 23.83
N ALA A 193 -1.31 9.68 24.34
CA ALA A 193 -0.84 9.99 25.68
C ALA A 193 -1.64 9.25 26.77
N GLU A 194 -2.95 9.11 26.60
CA GLU A 194 -3.81 8.33 27.51
C GLU A 194 -3.49 6.84 27.43
N LEU A 195 -3.32 6.27 26.24
CA LEU A 195 -2.94 4.88 26.04
C LEU A 195 -1.57 4.56 26.66
N LYS A 196 -0.62 5.49 26.55
CA LYS A 196 0.71 5.36 27.17
C LYS A 196 0.62 5.35 28.70
N LYS A 197 -0.22 6.21 29.30
CA LYS A 197 -0.45 6.26 30.76
C LYS A 197 -1.07 4.96 31.29
N THR A 198 -1.92 4.31 30.51
CA THR A 198 -2.58 3.04 30.92
C THR A 198 -1.67 1.81 30.83
N GLY A 199 -0.41 1.97 30.40
CA GLY A 199 0.54 0.87 30.20
C GLY A 199 0.20 -0.05 29.02
N LYS A 200 -0.77 0.33 28.17
CA LYS A 200 -1.20 -0.47 27.01
C LYS A 200 -0.25 -0.36 25.82
N LEU A 201 0.69 0.59 25.85
CA LEU A 201 1.66 0.85 24.79
C LEU A 201 3.07 0.51 25.26
N TYR A 202 3.36 -0.78 25.43
CA TYR A 202 4.71 -1.21 25.81
C TYR A 202 5.63 -1.16 24.59
N ASN A 203 6.75 -0.42 24.68
CA ASN A 203 7.76 -0.27 23.61
C ASN A 203 7.21 0.23 22.25
N THR A 204 6.13 1.02 22.27
CA THR A 204 5.57 1.58 21.04
C THR A 204 5.93 3.06 20.92
N SER A 205 6.44 3.46 19.78
CA SER A 205 6.73 4.85 19.43
C SER A 205 5.63 5.41 18.53
N LEU A 206 5.29 6.69 18.68
CA LEU A 206 4.40 7.42 17.79
C LEU A 206 5.23 8.40 16.98
N VAL A 207 5.02 8.38 15.68
CA VAL A 207 5.48 9.40 14.72
C VAL A 207 4.24 10.04 14.12
N GLN A 208 4.22 11.36 14.00
CA GLN A 208 3.11 12.08 13.41
C GLN A 208 3.55 12.85 12.16
N VAL A 209 2.73 12.82 11.12
CA VAL A 209 3.04 13.49 9.84
C VAL A 209 3.34 14.97 10.03
N GLY A 210 2.61 15.66 10.91
CA GLY A 210 2.78 17.09 11.19
C GLY A 210 4.13 17.44 11.81
N ASP A 211 4.82 16.48 12.45
CA ASP A 211 6.16 16.74 13.00
C ASP A 211 7.19 16.99 11.88
N ALA A 212 6.95 16.41 10.68
CA ALA A 212 7.73 16.70 9.49
C ALA A 212 7.35 18.01 8.78
N LEU A 213 6.10 18.45 8.95
CA LEU A 213 5.55 19.64 8.31
C LEU A 213 5.55 20.88 9.23
N ASP A 214 5.97 20.71 10.50
CA ASP A 214 5.94 21.74 11.55
C ASP A 214 4.51 22.30 11.78
N THR A 215 3.50 21.41 11.71
CA THR A 215 2.07 21.73 11.91
C THR A 215 1.40 20.78 12.90
N THR A 216 0.30 21.21 13.47
CA THR A 216 -0.50 20.41 14.43
C THR A 216 -1.54 19.53 13.75
N GLU A 217 -1.96 19.86 12.54
CA GLU A 217 -2.94 19.13 11.75
C GLU A 217 -2.33 18.80 10.38
N ALA A 218 -2.22 17.53 10.06
CA ALA A 218 -1.74 17.07 8.76
C ALA A 218 -2.09 15.60 8.52
N ASP A 219 -2.33 15.27 7.26
CA ASP A 219 -2.43 13.91 6.74
C ASP A 219 -1.17 13.58 5.93
N ILE A 220 -0.96 12.32 5.59
CA ILE A 220 0.17 11.93 4.75
C ILE A 220 0.10 12.58 3.36
N GLU A 221 -1.09 12.86 2.87
CA GLU A 221 -1.36 13.54 1.60
C GLU A 221 -0.79 14.97 1.57
N ASP A 222 -0.65 15.63 2.74
CA ASP A 222 -0.06 16.97 2.84
C ASP A 222 1.45 17.00 2.58
N LEU A 223 2.10 15.83 2.54
CA LEU A 223 3.48 15.69 2.07
C LEU A 223 3.60 15.76 0.54
N LEU A 224 2.50 15.63 -0.20
CA LEU A 224 2.50 15.75 -1.65
C LEU A 224 2.32 17.21 -2.10
N PRO A 225 2.76 17.56 -3.34
CA PRO A 225 2.31 18.82 -3.94
C PRO A 225 0.79 18.86 -4.04
N GLU A 226 0.15 19.96 -3.64
CA GLU A 226 -1.30 20.10 -3.80
C GLU A 226 -1.75 19.86 -5.24
N SER A 227 -0.98 20.34 -6.23
CA SER A 227 -1.26 20.11 -7.65
C SER A 227 -1.30 18.62 -7.99
N LEU A 228 -0.33 17.85 -7.51
CA LEU A 228 -0.28 16.41 -7.74
C LEU A 228 -1.47 15.71 -7.08
N TYR A 229 -1.78 16.05 -5.83
CA TYR A 229 -2.92 15.44 -5.14
C TYR A 229 -4.24 15.73 -5.84
N ILE A 230 -4.47 16.97 -6.30
CA ILE A 230 -5.67 17.33 -7.08
C ILE A 230 -5.72 16.61 -8.44
N GLU A 231 -4.60 16.41 -9.11
CA GLU A 231 -4.56 15.58 -10.31
C GLU A 231 -5.01 14.15 -10.02
N LEU A 232 -4.49 13.54 -8.94
CA LEU A 232 -4.87 12.19 -8.52
C LEU A 232 -6.37 12.10 -8.18
N VAL A 233 -6.92 13.12 -7.51
CA VAL A 233 -8.35 13.20 -7.24
C VAL A 233 -9.14 13.28 -8.56
N ASN A 234 -8.73 14.12 -9.50
CA ASN A 234 -9.40 14.23 -10.79
C ASN A 234 -9.35 12.94 -11.61
N GLU A 235 -8.24 12.21 -11.58
CA GLU A 235 -8.13 10.90 -12.21
C GLU A 235 -9.03 9.86 -11.54
N ALA A 236 -9.02 9.82 -10.22
CA ALA A 236 -9.82 8.87 -9.45
C ALA A 236 -11.33 9.05 -9.67
N TYR A 237 -11.76 10.29 -9.84
CA TYR A 237 -13.17 10.66 -10.00
C TYR A 237 -13.50 11.17 -11.42
N ALA A 238 -12.73 10.78 -12.44
CA ALA A 238 -12.87 11.27 -13.82
C ALA A 238 -14.30 11.18 -14.35
N GLY A 239 -15.04 10.11 -14.02
CA GLY A 239 -16.44 9.97 -14.41
C GLY A 239 -17.38 11.05 -13.88
N GLN A 240 -17.03 11.72 -12.78
CA GLN A 240 -17.87 12.73 -12.12
C GLN A 240 -17.36 14.14 -12.34
N VAL A 241 -16.04 14.34 -12.48
CA VAL A 241 -15.42 15.66 -12.58
C VAL A 241 -14.94 16.04 -13.97
N SER A 242 -15.05 15.16 -14.97
CA SER A 242 -14.53 15.39 -16.33
C SER A 242 -15.01 16.71 -16.98
N LYS A 243 -16.24 17.14 -16.69
CA LYS A 243 -16.79 18.41 -17.19
C LYS A 243 -16.31 19.64 -16.44
N ASN A 244 -15.90 19.48 -15.19
CA ASN A 244 -15.43 20.55 -14.30
C ASN A 244 -14.39 19.99 -13.32
N PRO A 245 -13.16 19.72 -13.78
CA PRO A 245 -12.11 19.17 -12.95
C PRO A 245 -11.77 20.14 -11.80
N LEU A 246 -11.40 19.57 -10.65
CA LEU A 246 -10.95 20.36 -9.51
C LEU A 246 -9.62 21.04 -9.83
N LYS A 247 -9.46 22.26 -9.31
CA LYS A 247 -8.21 23.00 -9.35
C LYS A 247 -7.80 23.35 -7.92
N VAL A 248 -6.52 23.60 -7.71
CA VAL A 248 -6.01 24.05 -6.40
C VAL A 248 -6.72 25.32 -5.94
N SER A 249 -7.05 26.24 -6.89
CA SER A 249 -7.81 27.47 -6.61
C SER A 249 -9.25 27.27 -6.14
N ASP A 250 -9.80 26.06 -6.30
CA ASP A 250 -11.18 25.75 -5.86
C ASP A 250 -11.22 25.30 -4.38
N LEU A 251 -10.06 25.03 -3.80
CA LEU A 251 -9.97 24.57 -2.43
C LEU A 251 -10.13 25.72 -1.45
N PRO A 252 -10.95 25.58 -0.42
CA PRO A 252 -11.01 26.56 0.67
C PRO A 252 -9.69 26.57 1.46
N ASP A 253 -9.46 27.61 2.23
CA ASP A 253 -8.36 27.66 3.19
C ASP A 253 -8.53 26.58 4.26
N GLY A 254 -7.42 26.00 4.70
CA GLY A 254 -7.41 24.94 5.72
C GLY A 254 -6.08 24.19 5.77
N ASP A 255 -5.86 23.47 6.86
CA ASP A 255 -4.58 22.81 7.13
C ASP A 255 -4.42 21.47 6.39
N ARG A 256 -5.50 20.70 6.21
CA ARG A 256 -5.46 19.34 5.66
C ARG A 256 -6.07 19.33 4.26
N ILE A 257 -5.29 18.91 3.26
CA ILE A 257 -5.74 18.88 1.87
C ILE A 257 -6.95 17.96 1.66
N THR A 258 -7.02 16.87 2.40
CA THR A 258 -8.15 15.93 2.34
C THR A 258 -9.47 16.58 2.74
N LYS A 259 -9.49 17.33 3.85
CA LYS A 259 -10.68 18.08 4.32
C LYS A 259 -11.07 19.21 3.37
N ARG A 260 -10.09 19.87 2.78
CA ARG A 260 -10.31 20.92 1.78
C ARG A 260 -10.99 20.36 0.54
N VAL A 261 -10.54 19.19 0.07
CA VAL A 261 -11.17 18.47 -1.03
C VAL A 261 -12.57 17.97 -0.68
N GLU A 262 -12.77 17.43 0.53
CA GLU A 262 -14.11 17.02 1.00
C GLU A 262 -15.10 18.17 1.03
N SER A 263 -14.67 19.38 1.38
CA SER A 263 -15.51 20.55 1.33
C SER A 263 -15.98 20.86 -0.10
N VAL A 264 -15.10 20.74 -1.10
CA VAL A 264 -15.46 20.91 -2.51
C VAL A 264 -16.37 19.76 -2.98
N PHE A 265 -16.12 18.52 -2.55
CA PHE A 265 -16.97 17.36 -2.86
C PHE A 265 -18.38 17.56 -2.36
N SER A 266 -18.53 18.03 -1.12
CA SER A 266 -19.83 18.35 -0.52
C SER A 266 -20.53 19.49 -1.29
N ALA A 267 -19.81 20.56 -1.65
CA ALA A 267 -20.36 21.69 -2.37
C ALA A 267 -20.81 21.35 -3.80
N ARG A 268 -20.07 20.44 -4.47
CA ARG A 268 -20.36 20.04 -5.87
C ARG A 268 -21.13 18.72 -5.97
N ASN A 269 -21.49 18.10 -4.84
CA ASN A 269 -22.13 16.79 -4.74
C ASN A 269 -21.37 15.68 -5.50
N ILE A 270 -20.04 15.69 -5.43
CA ILE A 270 -19.18 14.66 -6.01
C ILE A 270 -19.18 13.48 -5.04
N ASN A 271 -19.43 12.27 -5.52
CA ASN A 271 -19.46 11.03 -4.72
C ASN A 271 -20.31 11.17 -3.43
N ASN A 272 -21.51 11.79 -3.54
CA ASN A 272 -22.41 12.09 -2.42
C ASN A 272 -21.75 12.94 -1.32
N GLY A 273 -20.79 13.77 -1.67
CA GLY A 273 -20.08 14.67 -0.74
C GLY A 273 -18.94 14.01 0.05
N HIS A 274 -18.57 12.76 -0.24
CA HIS A 274 -17.55 12.04 0.51
C HIS A 274 -16.31 11.73 -0.35
N LEU A 275 -15.13 12.05 0.19
CA LEU A 275 -13.86 11.63 -0.40
C LEU A 275 -13.52 10.21 0.09
N ASN A 276 -13.26 9.30 -0.84
CA ASN A 276 -12.61 8.04 -0.51
C ASN A 276 -11.10 8.26 -0.58
N HIS A 277 -10.41 8.29 0.56
CA HIS A 277 -8.96 8.53 0.67
C HIS A 277 -8.12 7.53 -0.14
N PHE A 278 -8.63 6.32 -0.33
CA PHE A 278 -7.94 5.29 -1.10
C PHE A 278 -8.00 5.54 -2.62
N ALA A 279 -8.98 6.26 -3.13
CA ALA A 279 -9.17 6.46 -4.56
C ALA A 279 -8.02 7.27 -5.22
N PRO A 280 -7.53 8.39 -4.64
CA PRO A 280 -6.35 9.10 -5.15
C PRO A 280 -5.06 8.26 -5.05
N ALA A 281 -4.88 7.52 -3.96
CA ALA A 281 -3.75 6.60 -3.83
C ALA A 281 -3.76 5.52 -4.92
N GLY A 282 -4.94 4.99 -5.25
CA GLY A 282 -5.12 4.08 -6.37
C GLY A 282 -4.81 4.70 -7.73
N ALA A 283 -5.12 5.98 -7.93
CA ALA A 283 -4.73 6.71 -9.14
C ALA A 283 -3.19 6.83 -9.24
N LEU A 284 -2.51 7.10 -8.12
CA LEU A 284 -1.05 7.14 -8.08
C LEU A 284 -0.41 5.81 -8.51
N LEU A 285 -0.96 4.68 -8.06
CA LEU A 285 -0.46 3.36 -8.46
C LEU A 285 -0.58 3.07 -9.96
N ARG A 286 -1.50 3.71 -10.67
CA ARG A 286 -1.69 3.53 -12.12
C ARG A 286 -0.73 4.35 -12.97
N ARG A 287 -0.05 5.35 -12.38
CA ARG A 287 0.91 6.18 -13.12
C ARG A 287 2.23 5.45 -13.30
N ASP A 288 2.74 5.43 -14.53
CA ASP A 288 4.05 4.83 -14.85
C ASP A 288 5.21 5.73 -14.42
N THR A 289 5.03 7.03 -14.51
CA THR A 289 5.99 8.04 -14.08
C THR A 289 5.27 9.18 -13.39
N THR A 290 5.77 9.55 -12.23
CA THR A 290 5.41 10.81 -11.58
C THR A 290 6.55 11.79 -11.82
N SER A 291 6.24 13.01 -12.26
CA SER A 291 7.24 14.09 -12.33
C SER A 291 7.90 14.22 -10.96
N GLY A 292 9.22 14.38 -10.94
CA GLY A 292 9.99 14.45 -9.71
C GLY A 292 9.43 15.47 -8.73
N LEU A 293 9.43 15.12 -7.46
CA LEU A 293 9.01 16.00 -6.38
C LEU A 293 10.03 17.15 -6.25
N THR A 294 9.57 18.32 -5.79
CA THR A 294 10.47 19.44 -5.52
C THR A 294 11.38 19.10 -4.33
N GLU A 295 12.56 19.74 -4.30
CA GLU A 295 13.53 19.54 -3.20
C GLU A 295 12.91 19.82 -1.82
N SER A 296 12.04 20.84 -1.71
CA SER A 296 11.33 21.16 -0.45
C SER A 296 10.46 20.00 0.02
N ILE A 297 9.75 19.32 -0.89
CA ILE A 297 8.90 18.18 -0.56
C ILE A 297 9.74 16.96 -0.18
N LEU A 298 10.81 16.71 -0.94
CA LEU A 298 11.75 15.64 -0.61
C LEU A 298 12.38 15.85 0.77
N CYS A 299 12.75 17.07 1.15
CA CYS A 299 13.27 17.36 2.48
C CYS A 299 12.25 17.06 3.60
N ARG A 300 10.97 17.39 3.41
CA ARG A 300 9.91 17.08 4.38
C ARG A 300 9.68 15.56 4.50
N ALA A 301 9.57 14.88 3.37
CA ALA A 301 9.44 13.42 3.35
C ALA A 301 10.65 12.72 3.99
N GLU A 302 11.88 13.20 3.70
CA GLU A 302 13.11 12.69 4.31
C GLU A 302 13.13 12.90 5.83
N LYS A 303 12.66 14.06 6.33
CA LYS A 303 12.55 14.34 7.77
C LYS A 303 11.66 13.30 8.46
N LEU A 304 10.48 13.02 7.89
CA LEU A 304 9.57 11.98 8.39
C LEU A 304 10.22 10.60 8.40
N ILE A 305 10.82 10.21 7.28
CA ILE A 305 11.44 8.88 7.14
C ILE A 305 12.64 8.70 8.05
N LYS A 306 13.47 9.72 8.24
CA LYS A 306 14.57 9.70 9.22
C LYS A 306 14.07 9.47 10.64
N GLU A 307 12.98 10.13 11.02
CA GLU A 307 12.37 9.91 12.34
C GLU A 307 11.89 8.47 12.50
N ILE A 308 11.18 7.94 11.49
CA ILE A 308 10.73 6.54 11.49
C ILE A 308 11.94 5.58 11.58
N ASN A 309 12.96 5.75 10.73
CA ASN A 309 14.13 4.87 10.70
C ASN A 309 14.94 4.93 12.00
N SER A 310 14.97 6.08 12.68
CA SER A 310 15.66 6.23 13.98
C SER A 310 15.13 5.31 15.09
N LEU A 311 13.92 4.75 14.89
CA LEU A 311 13.29 3.82 15.82
C LEU A 311 13.75 2.37 15.63
N LEU A 312 14.47 2.06 14.55
CA LEU A 312 15.13 0.78 14.34
C LEU A 312 16.38 0.71 15.22
N LYS A 313 16.32 -0.12 16.23
CA LYS A 313 17.45 -0.36 17.10
C LYS A 313 18.27 -1.57 16.66
#